data_f7de66dcfaf5aee38a61c54458768b9a
#
_entry.id   f7de66dcfaf5aee38a61c54458768b9a
#
_cell.length_a   1.000
_cell.length_b   1.000
_cell.length_c   1.000
_cell.angle_alpha   90.00
_cell.angle_beta   90.00
_cell.angle_gamma   90.00
#
_symmetry.space_group_name_H-M   'P 1'
#
loop_
_entity.id
_entity.type
_entity.pdbx_description
1 polymer ?
#
loop_
_entity_poly.entity_id
_entity_poly.type
_entity_poly.pdbx_seq_one_letter_code
_entity_poly.pdbx_strand_id
1 'polypeptide(L)'
;MRSFKSLSMSLIVGAVFAVLAAPSMAAECPRGDLDKRFCDRNGDLVADTPTDKSTWLDPSPLLFSYTPVEDPAVYENVFVEFMDYLSKKTGKKVKWYGADSYAAQVEAMRSGRLHVAGISTGPTVFGVNLAGYVPVAIMGKKDGRFGYKLQLITHKSTDIM
;
A
#
# COMPACT_ATOMS: atom_id res chain seq x y z
N MET A 1 38.78 35.27 -75.50
CA MET A 1 39.46 35.22 -74.21
C MET A 1 38.34 35.23 -73.10
N ARG A 2 38.04 34.10 -72.55
CA ARG A 2 37.04 33.99 -71.48
C ARG A 2 37.69 33.33 -70.26
N SER A 3 37.72 34.08 -69.17
CA SER A 3 38.27 33.68 -67.90
C SER A 3 37.29 32.75 -67.15
N PHE A 4 37.72 31.55 -66.83
CA PHE A 4 37.01 30.62 -65.99
C PHE A 4 37.37 30.89 -64.53
N LYS A 5 36.40 31.33 -63.72
CA LYS A 5 36.53 31.41 -62.26
C LYS A 5 36.23 30.06 -61.65
N SER A 6 37.21 29.52 -60.98
CA SER A 6 37.13 28.34 -60.18
C SER A 6 36.25 28.57 -58.91
N LEU A 7 35.19 27.80 -58.76
CA LEU A 7 34.33 27.83 -57.59
C LEU A 7 34.75 26.68 -56.64
N SER A 8 35.42 27.04 -55.56
CA SER A 8 35.78 26.08 -54.51
C SER A 8 34.56 25.79 -53.66
N MET A 9 34.08 24.55 -53.74
CA MET A 9 32.95 24.04 -52.92
C MET A 9 33.51 23.39 -51.68
N SER A 10 33.49 24.12 -50.55
CA SER A 10 33.83 23.57 -49.23
C SER A 10 32.73 22.67 -48.71
N LEU A 11 32.99 21.36 -48.65
CA LEU A 11 32.16 20.37 -47.95
C LEU A 11 32.34 20.53 -46.46
N ILE A 12 31.34 21.04 -45.76
CA ILE A 12 31.21 20.98 -44.30
C ILE A 12 30.57 19.65 -43.95
N VAL A 13 31.40 18.70 -43.49
CA VAL A 13 30.91 17.44 -42.91
C VAL A 13 30.47 17.72 -41.48
N GLY A 14 29.18 17.93 -41.30
CA GLY A 14 28.56 18.01 -39.98
C GLY A 14 28.43 16.61 -39.35
N ALA A 15 29.28 16.30 -38.40
CA ALA A 15 29.12 15.09 -37.56
C ALA A 15 27.93 15.27 -36.60
N VAL A 16 26.79 14.67 -36.94
CA VAL A 16 25.64 14.56 -36.03
C VAL A 16 25.96 13.51 -34.98
N PHE A 17 26.36 13.93 -33.79
CA PHE A 17 26.42 13.07 -32.62
C PHE A 17 24.98 12.74 -32.20
N ALA A 18 24.43 11.58 -32.62
CA ALA A 18 23.23 11.00 -32.08
C ALA A 18 23.58 10.52 -30.66
N VAL A 19 23.22 11.28 -29.65
CA VAL A 19 23.21 10.84 -28.25
C VAL A 19 22.11 9.82 -28.12
N LEU A 20 22.45 8.54 -28.16
CA LEU A 20 21.57 7.44 -27.79
C LEU A 20 21.29 7.58 -26.29
N ALA A 21 20.20 8.24 -25.92
CA ALA A 21 19.66 8.16 -24.58
C ALA A 21 19.26 6.70 -24.31
N ALA A 22 20.15 5.94 -23.67
CA ALA A 22 19.80 4.64 -23.15
C ALA A 22 18.60 4.82 -22.19
N PRO A 23 17.53 4.03 -22.33
CA PRO A 23 16.46 4.08 -21.34
C PRO A 23 17.09 3.73 -20.00
N SER A 24 17.01 4.66 -19.05
CA SER A 24 17.34 4.38 -17.65
C SER A 24 16.32 3.36 -17.18
N MET A 25 16.69 2.08 -17.24
CA MET A 25 15.96 1.05 -16.51
C MET A 25 16.11 1.38 -15.04
N ALA A 26 15.09 2.00 -14.46
CA ALA A 26 15.01 2.12 -13.02
C ALA A 26 15.20 0.71 -12.45
N ALA A 27 16.26 0.51 -11.69
CA ALA A 27 16.56 -0.79 -11.11
C ALA A 27 15.32 -1.23 -10.31
N GLU A 28 14.78 -2.39 -10.69
CA GLU A 28 13.61 -2.93 -10.01
C GLU A 28 13.99 -3.21 -8.56
N CYS A 29 13.32 -2.54 -7.61
CA CYS A 29 13.65 -2.70 -6.20
C CYS A 29 13.18 -4.08 -5.68
N PRO A 30 13.90 -4.68 -4.72
CA PRO A 30 13.44 -5.92 -4.08
C PRO A 30 12.07 -5.70 -3.44
N ARG A 31 11.18 -6.69 -3.54
CA ARG A 31 9.80 -6.56 -3.07
C ARG A 31 9.16 -7.86 -2.57
N GLY A 32 9.77 -9.03 -2.75
CA GLY A 32 9.14 -10.30 -2.42
C GLY A 32 7.75 -10.42 -3.05
N ASP A 33 6.75 -10.68 -2.20
CA ASP A 33 5.33 -10.82 -2.60
C ASP A 33 4.56 -9.49 -2.64
N LEU A 34 5.21 -8.35 -2.38
CA LEU A 34 4.57 -7.05 -2.42
C LEU A 34 4.17 -6.66 -3.86
N ASP A 35 3.05 -5.95 -3.98
CA ASP A 35 2.62 -5.35 -5.25
C ASP A 35 3.75 -4.52 -5.88
N LYS A 36 3.80 -4.49 -7.21
CA LYS A 36 4.85 -3.80 -7.99
C LYS A 36 5.04 -2.32 -7.65
N ARG A 37 4.09 -1.70 -6.97
CA ARG A 37 4.17 -0.29 -6.51
C ARG A 37 5.08 -0.10 -5.30
N PHE A 38 5.44 -1.18 -4.61
CA PHE A 38 6.15 -1.15 -3.35
C PHE A 38 7.55 -1.75 -3.47
N CYS A 39 8.41 -1.35 -2.55
CA CYS A 39 9.74 -1.90 -2.37
C CYS A 39 9.87 -2.44 -0.94
N ASP A 40 10.73 -3.42 -0.78
CA ASP A 40 11.14 -3.96 0.51
C ASP A 40 12.66 -4.14 0.47
N ARG A 41 13.40 -3.06 0.74
CA ARG A 41 14.87 -3.04 0.65
C ARG A 41 15.54 -3.62 1.89
N ASN A 42 14.84 -3.59 3.01
CA ASN A 42 15.36 -4.09 4.29
C ASN A 42 15.00 -5.57 4.53
N GLY A 43 14.12 -6.16 3.74
CA GLY A 43 13.72 -7.57 3.81
C GLY A 43 12.80 -7.89 4.99
N ASP A 44 12.04 -6.91 5.49
CA ASP A 44 11.11 -7.10 6.61
C ASP A 44 9.70 -7.53 6.18
N LEU A 45 9.50 -7.75 4.88
CA LEU A 45 8.25 -8.16 4.24
C LEU A 45 7.14 -7.10 4.29
N VAL A 46 7.50 -5.85 4.55
CA VAL A 46 6.59 -4.72 4.60
C VAL A 46 7.05 -3.65 3.61
N ALA A 47 6.10 -2.92 3.04
CA ALA A 47 6.42 -1.85 2.10
C ALA A 47 7.25 -0.75 2.77
N ASP A 48 8.38 -0.42 2.15
CA ASP A 48 9.22 0.71 2.55
C ASP A 48 8.43 2.02 2.50
N THR A 49 8.64 2.88 3.47
CA THR A 49 8.14 4.25 3.39
C THR A 49 8.76 4.97 2.19
N PRO A 50 7.96 5.58 1.29
CA PRO A 50 8.49 6.34 0.18
C PRO A 50 9.42 7.46 0.65
N THR A 51 10.59 7.57 0.03
CA THR A 51 11.57 8.63 0.34
C THR A 51 11.12 9.99 -0.17
N ASP A 52 10.36 10.02 -1.27
CA ASP A 52 9.76 11.24 -1.79
C ASP A 52 8.50 11.60 -1.01
N LYS A 53 8.61 12.59 -0.17
CA LYS A 53 7.51 13.09 0.67
C LYS A 53 6.34 13.67 -0.14
N SER A 54 6.55 14.05 -1.40
CA SER A 54 5.47 14.55 -2.26
C SER A 54 4.45 13.46 -2.61
N THR A 55 4.85 12.19 -2.49
CA THR A 55 3.97 11.04 -2.70
C THR A 55 3.17 10.62 -1.46
N TRP A 56 3.45 11.25 -0.31
CA TRP A 56 2.76 10.92 0.93
C TRP A 56 1.33 11.47 0.91
N LEU A 57 0.41 10.62 1.31
CA LEU A 57 -0.97 11.04 1.52
C LEU A 57 -1.11 11.67 2.91
N ASP A 58 -1.76 12.82 2.96
CA ASP A 58 -2.13 13.49 4.20
C ASP A 58 -3.65 13.66 4.28
N PRO A 59 -4.41 12.55 4.41
CA PRO A 59 -5.86 12.57 4.32
C PRO A 59 -6.50 13.31 5.50
N SER A 60 -7.58 14.02 5.20
CA SER A 60 -8.46 14.62 6.19
C SER A 60 -9.91 14.56 5.66
N PRO A 61 -10.79 13.77 6.29
CA PRO A 61 -10.60 12.98 7.51
C PRO A 61 -9.77 11.71 7.31
N LEU A 62 -9.23 11.15 8.39
CA LEU A 62 -8.77 9.77 8.43
C LEU A 62 -9.99 8.85 8.43
N LEU A 63 -9.94 7.78 7.62
CA LEU A 63 -10.96 6.75 7.62
C LEU A 63 -10.42 5.52 8.35
N PHE A 64 -11.18 5.04 9.33
CA PHE A 64 -10.89 3.86 10.14
C PHE A 64 -11.94 2.79 9.89
N SER A 65 -11.51 1.54 9.74
CA SER A 65 -12.38 0.36 9.63
C SER A 65 -11.90 -0.76 10.55
N TYR A 66 -12.81 -1.64 10.90
CA TYR A 66 -12.47 -2.88 11.57
C TYR A 66 -12.90 -4.08 10.73
N THR A 67 -12.27 -5.22 10.98
CA THR A 67 -12.53 -6.48 10.27
C THR A 67 -14.04 -6.83 10.24
N PRO A 68 -14.63 -7.11 9.08
CA PRO A 68 -16.09 -7.25 8.93
C PRO A 68 -16.56 -8.66 9.31
N VAL A 69 -16.55 -8.98 10.61
CA VAL A 69 -17.10 -10.24 11.15
C VAL A 69 -18.52 -10.09 11.67
N GLU A 70 -18.98 -8.86 11.88
CA GLU A 70 -20.32 -8.48 12.30
C GLU A 70 -20.82 -7.32 11.43
N ASP A 71 -22.08 -6.94 11.61
CA ASP A 71 -22.62 -5.75 10.95
C ASP A 71 -21.75 -4.53 11.22
N PRO A 72 -21.30 -3.80 10.18
CA PRO A 72 -20.45 -2.62 10.34
C PRO A 72 -20.99 -1.56 11.29
N ALA A 73 -22.32 -1.41 11.39
CA ALA A 73 -22.97 -0.45 12.28
C ALA A 73 -22.78 -0.81 13.77
N VAL A 74 -22.63 -2.10 14.10
CA VAL A 74 -22.34 -2.54 15.47
C VAL A 74 -20.94 -2.07 15.87
N TYR A 75 -19.98 -2.21 14.97
CA TYR A 75 -18.60 -1.83 15.24
C TYR A 75 -18.37 -0.31 15.32
N GLU A 76 -19.10 0.48 14.57
CA GLU A 76 -18.98 1.93 14.64
C GLU A 76 -19.12 2.44 16.07
N ASN A 77 -20.14 1.95 16.79
CA ASN A 77 -20.37 2.34 18.19
C ASN A 77 -19.28 1.81 19.13
N VAL A 78 -18.76 0.61 18.89
CA VAL A 78 -17.71 -0.02 19.74
C VAL A 78 -16.40 0.77 19.65
N PHE A 79 -16.08 1.33 18.47
CA PHE A 79 -14.82 2.01 18.23
C PHE A 79 -14.85 3.54 18.38
N VAL A 80 -15.94 4.14 18.90
CA VAL A 80 -16.02 5.59 19.11
C VAL A 80 -14.84 6.11 19.93
N GLU A 81 -14.58 5.50 21.08
CA GLU A 81 -13.47 5.94 21.97
C GLU A 81 -12.10 5.81 21.30
N PHE A 82 -11.92 4.75 20.50
CA PHE A 82 -10.67 4.55 19.75
C PHE A 82 -10.50 5.60 18.65
N MET A 83 -11.57 5.92 17.91
CA MET A 83 -11.56 6.98 16.90
C MET A 83 -11.29 8.37 17.52
N ASP A 84 -11.85 8.65 18.68
CA ASP A 84 -11.58 9.87 19.43
C ASP A 84 -10.12 9.94 19.91
N TYR A 85 -9.58 8.82 20.37
CA TYR A 85 -8.15 8.70 20.73
C TYR A 85 -7.25 9.01 19.55
N LEU A 86 -7.51 8.36 18.40
CA LEU A 86 -6.77 8.60 17.16
C LEU A 86 -6.88 10.07 16.72
N SER A 87 -8.09 10.64 16.80
CA SER A 87 -8.32 12.05 16.46
C SER A 87 -7.47 12.99 17.31
N LYS A 88 -7.44 12.78 18.62
CA LYS A 88 -6.62 13.56 19.56
C LYS A 88 -5.12 13.40 19.30
N LYS A 89 -4.67 12.19 18.96
CA LYS A 89 -3.23 11.90 18.72
C LYS A 89 -2.73 12.41 17.38
N THR A 90 -3.57 12.38 16.35
CA THR A 90 -3.19 12.80 14.99
C THR A 90 -3.53 14.24 14.67
N GLY A 91 -4.36 14.89 15.46
CA GLY A 91 -4.92 16.22 15.16
C GLY A 91 -5.90 16.21 13.99
N LYS A 92 -6.34 15.02 13.53
CA LYS A 92 -7.22 14.85 12.37
C LYS A 92 -8.59 14.35 12.80
N LYS A 93 -9.63 14.74 12.07
CA LYS A 93 -10.94 14.12 12.23
C LYS A 93 -10.86 12.65 11.78
N VAL A 94 -11.33 11.72 12.60
CA VAL A 94 -11.45 10.30 12.26
C VAL A 94 -12.91 9.95 12.01
N LYS A 95 -13.18 9.17 10.97
CA LYS A 95 -14.51 8.69 10.63
C LYS A 95 -14.51 7.18 10.43
N TRP A 96 -15.64 6.58 10.78
CA TRP A 96 -15.88 5.17 10.48
C TRP A 96 -16.00 4.92 8.96
N TYR A 97 -15.43 3.82 8.51
CA TYR A 97 -15.60 3.27 7.17
C TYR A 97 -16.12 1.84 7.29
N GLY A 98 -17.38 1.61 7.02
CA GLY A 98 -17.98 0.29 6.99
C GLY A 98 -17.52 -0.48 5.75
N ALA A 99 -16.99 -1.67 5.94
CA ALA A 99 -16.67 -2.60 4.86
C ALA A 99 -17.54 -3.85 4.99
N ASP A 100 -18.14 -4.31 3.88
CA ASP A 100 -19.05 -5.45 3.88
C ASP A 100 -18.32 -6.80 3.77
N SER A 101 -17.04 -6.80 3.48
CA SER A 101 -16.22 -8.00 3.37
C SER A 101 -14.73 -7.70 3.52
N TYR A 102 -13.95 -8.74 3.81
CA TYR A 102 -12.48 -8.63 3.84
C TYR A 102 -11.90 -8.12 2.52
N ALA A 103 -12.45 -8.60 1.39
CA ALA A 103 -12.00 -8.15 0.08
C ALA A 103 -12.30 -6.66 -0.14
N ALA A 104 -13.49 -6.19 0.26
CA ALA A 104 -13.86 -4.78 0.19
C ALA A 104 -12.97 -3.91 1.09
N GLN A 105 -12.63 -4.39 2.30
CA GLN A 105 -11.70 -3.71 3.20
C GLN A 105 -10.31 -3.57 2.56
N VAL A 106 -9.73 -4.68 2.06
CA VAL A 106 -8.41 -4.66 1.41
C VAL A 106 -8.41 -3.76 0.16
N GLU A 107 -9.46 -3.79 -0.65
CA GLU A 107 -9.55 -2.94 -1.84
C GLU A 107 -9.69 -1.45 -1.49
N ALA A 108 -10.40 -1.12 -0.40
CA ALA A 108 -10.45 0.25 0.10
C ALA A 108 -9.07 0.73 0.58
N MET A 109 -8.30 -0.16 1.22
CA MET A 109 -6.90 0.10 1.59
C MET A 109 -6.04 0.33 0.34
N ARG A 110 -6.12 -0.58 -0.64
CA ARG A 110 -5.33 -0.55 -1.87
C ARG A 110 -5.58 0.70 -2.72
N SER A 111 -6.81 1.17 -2.73
CA SER A 111 -7.23 2.38 -3.46
C SER A 111 -7.01 3.69 -2.70
N GLY A 112 -6.45 3.65 -1.49
CA GLY A 112 -6.20 4.84 -0.66
C GLY A 112 -7.46 5.46 -0.07
N ARG A 113 -8.60 4.75 -0.08
CA ARG A 113 -9.86 5.20 0.54
C ARG A 113 -9.98 4.84 2.01
N LEU A 114 -9.16 3.92 2.50
CA LEU A 114 -9.09 3.53 3.90
C LEU A 114 -7.65 3.74 4.39
N HIS A 115 -7.49 4.35 5.56
CA HIS A 115 -6.19 4.82 6.04
C HIS A 115 -5.69 4.09 7.29
N VAL A 116 -6.61 3.69 8.16
CA VAL A 116 -6.31 2.90 9.36
C VAL A 116 -7.28 1.73 9.42
N ALA A 117 -6.78 0.54 9.65
CA ALA A 117 -7.61 -0.65 9.69
C ALA A 117 -7.24 -1.57 10.85
N GLY A 118 -8.25 -2.02 11.61
CA GLY A 118 -8.15 -3.24 12.37
C GLY A 118 -8.47 -4.40 11.44
N ILE A 119 -7.51 -5.31 11.24
CA ILE A 119 -7.64 -6.40 10.28
C ILE A 119 -7.29 -7.74 10.94
N SER A 120 -8.02 -8.79 10.62
CA SER A 120 -7.76 -10.12 11.16
C SER A 120 -6.55 -10.78 10.48
N THR A 121 -5.98 -11.81 11.11
CA THR A 121 -4.71 -12.44 10.72
C THR A 121 -4.66 -12.86 9.24
N GLY A 122 -5.68 -13.54 8.73
CA GLY A 122 -5.71 -14.00 7.34
C GLY A 122 -5.63 -12.85 6.32
N PRO A 123 -6.57 -11.90 6.36
CA PRO A 123 -6.57 -10.74 5.47
C PRO A 123 -5.37 -9.80 5.63
N THR A 124 -4.65 -9.83 6.76
CA THR A 124 -3.46 -8.99 6.97
C THR A 124 -2.42 -9.17 5.86
N VAL A 125 -2.18 -10.40 5.41
CA VAL A 125 -1.23 -10.68 4.32
C VAL A 125 -1.61 -9.91 3.05
N PHE A 126 -2.90 -9.88 2.70
CA PHE A 126 -3.38 -9.13 1.54
C PHE A 126 -3.28 -7.62 1.75
N GLY A 127 -3.55 -7.13 2.97
CA GLY A 127 -3.37 -5.71 3.31
C GLY A 127 -1.91 -5.26 3.17
N VAL A 128 -0.98 -6.08 3.62
CA VAL A 128 0.46 -5.82 3.47
C VAL A 128 0.89 -5.91 2.00
N ASN A 129 0.63 -7.06 1.36
CA ASN A 129 1.18 -7.32 0.03
C ASN A 129 0.52 -6.48 -1.07
N LEU A 130 -0.79 -6.31 -1.05
CA LEU A 130 -1.52 -5.64 -2.12
C LEU A 130 -1.74 -4.15 -1.86
N ALA A 131 -1.83 -3.73 -0.60
CA ALA A 131 -2.13 -2.35 -0.24
C ALA A 131 -0.96 -1.59 0.39
N GLY A 132 0.15 -2.28 0.72
CA GLY A 132 1.33 -1.65 1.34
C GLY A 132 1.07 -1.18 2.77
N TYR A 133 0.11 -1.75 3.45
CA TYR A 133 -0.18 -1.39 4.84
C TYR A 133 0.89 -1.90 5.79
N VAL A 134 1.28 -1.05 6.72
CA VAL A 134 2.28 -1.35 7.74
C VAL A 134 1.58 -1.78 9.02
N PRO A 135 1.78 -3.01 9.53
CA PRO A 135 1.28 -3.41 10.83
C PRO A 135 2.00 -2.62 11.93
N VAL A 136 1.25 -1.84 12.71
CA VAL A 136 1.82 -0.96 13.75
C VAL A 136 1.50 -1.41 15.17
N ALA A 137 0.50 -2.26 15.34
CA ALA A 137 0.05 -2.76 16.63
C ALA A 137 -0.70 -4.08 16.50
N ILE A 138 -0.76 -4.82 17.58
CA ILE A 138 -1.55 -6.03 17.71
C ILE A 138 -2.51 -5.90 18.89
N MET A 139 -3.74 -6.43 18.74
CA MET A 139 -4.67 -6.46 19.84
C MET A 139 -4.29 -7.53 20.86
N GLY A 140 -4.16 -7.11 22.11
CA GLY A 140 -3.85 -7.98 23.25
C GLY A 140 -4.94 -7.99 24.30
N LYS A 141 -4.85 -8.93 25.21
CA LYS A 141 -5.67 -9.00 26.41
C LYS A 141 -5.04 -8.16 27.52
N LYS A 142 -5.82 -7.82 28.55
CA LYS A 142 -5.33 -7.04 29.71
C LYS A 142 -4.17 -7.70 30.45
N ASP A 143 -4.05 -9.03 30.37
CA ASP A 143 -2.97 -9.82 30.99
C ASP A 143 -1.71 -9.93 30.09
N GLY A 144 -1.63 -9.16 29.02
CA GLY A 144 -0.49 -9.14 28.10
C GLY A 144 -0.47 -10.28 27.08
N ARG A 145 -1.42 -11.21 27.13
CA ARG A 145 -1.51 -12.27 26.12
C ARG A 145 -2.12 -11.73 24.83
N PHE A 146 -1.66 -12.24 23.71
CA PHE A 146 -2.22 -11.96 22.37
C PHE A 146 -2.40 -13.26 21.60
N GLY A 147 -3.20 -13.18 20.53
CA GLY A 147 -3.56 -14.33 19.72
C GLY A 147 -4.83 -15.04 20.20
N TYR A 148 -5.24 -16.04 19.43
CA TYR A 148 -6.43 -16.85 19.64
C TYR A 148 -6.17 -18.28 19.17
N LYS A 149 -7.06 -19.20 19.57
CA LYS A 149 -6.98 -20.59 19.13
C LYS A 149 -7.90 -20.78 17.91
N LEU A 150 -7.38 -21.43 16.89
CA LEU A 150 -8.17 -21.95 15.80
C LEU A 150 -8.88 -23.23 16.25
N GLN A 151 -10.15 -23.36 15.90
CA GLN A 151 -10.92 -24.59 16.08
C GLN A 151 -11.50 -24.99 14.73
N LEU A 152 -11.30 -26.23 14.35
CA LEU A 152 -12.01 -26.85 13.25
C LEU A 152 -13.31 -27.44 13.81
N ILE A 153 -14.42 -27.02 13.26
CA ILE A 153 -15.75 -27.55 13.60
C ILE A 153 -16.38 -28.13 12.35
N THR A 154 -17.08 -29.22 12.53
CA THR A 154 -17.82 -29.91 11.47
C THR A 154 -19.17 -30.31 11.99
N HIS A 155 -20.08 -30.61 11.07
CA HIS A 155 -21.36 -31.14 11.45
C HIS A 155 -21.18 -32.54 12.05
N LYS A 156 -21.93 -32.85 13.15
CA LYS A 156 -21.80 -34.11 13.89
C LYS A 156 -22.01 -35.39 13.05
N SER A 157 -22.68 -35.27 11.90
CA SER A 157 -22.90 -36.39 10.96
C SER A 157 -21.78 -36.52 9.91
N THR A 158 -20.76 -35.67 9.97
CA THR A 158 -19.62 -35.75 9.04
C THR A 158 -18.58 -36.68 9.64
N ASP A 159 -18.28 -37.74 8.93
CA ASP A 159 -17.21 -38.66 9.29
C ASP A 159 -15.89 -38.07 8.78
N ILE A 160 -15.08 -37.56 9.71
CA ILE A 160 -13.74 -37.06 9.42
C ILE A 160 -12.78 -38.13 9.89
N MET A 161 -12.24 -38.88 8.94
CA MET A 161 -11.09 -39.75 9.18
C MET A 161 -9.79 -39.02 8.86
#